data_004d08f8acfec5e91e67fdc8605b8a2c
#
_entry.id   004d08f8acfec5e91e67fdc8605b8a2c
#
_cell.length_a   1.000
_cell.length_b   1.000
_cell.length_c   1.000
_cell.angle_alpha   90.00
_cell.angle_beta   90.00
_cell.angle_gamma   90.00
#
_symmetry.space_group_name_H-M   'P 1'
#
loop_
_entity.id
_entity.type
_entity.pdbx_description
1 polymer ?
#
loop_
_entity_poly.entity_id
_entity_poly.type
_entity_poly.pdbx_seq_one_letter_code
_entity_poly.pdbx_strand_id
1 'polypeptide(L)'
;MGEDRGQGLTRPLFDRLAFQSTVVTPALFLAPMAGVTHSAFRRLLGDFGGHGAVFTEMVSASAFLKENADLSPFTKRRPIEGPVVIQFRMSDEDRVEAVIEKAAALAPLAIDLNLGCPAPKIQQQASGAALWRDFARLASVLRRIRSVYAGPLSVKVRLGDPTEDWRTPFLERLKLFEDAGVDVLTVHPRFSDEKLKRRARWELFPWIADQTRLPVLGNGDVTRPEDVSGHTEAFAPLAGLMLGRAAAVRPWLFRAFAGLPPVAIDHAEVWDRLWGYTLEDFPPERALRRMQEFTVYFAQNFTFGHQLYKAVQVARDVHDLRRIALAFLEAGPQLRRN
;
A
#
# COMPACT_ATOMS: atom_id res chain seq x y z
N MET A 1 22.73 14.54 -41.66
CA MET A 1 22.38 15.36 -40.47
C MET A 1 21.16 14.69 -39.82
N GLY A 2 21.42 13.82 -38.89
CA GLY A 2 20.39 13.13 -38.12
C GLY A 2 20.18 13.92 -36.81
N GLU A 3 18.98 14.46 -36.65
CA GLU A 3 18.61 15.14 -35.42
C GLU A 3 18.56 14.13 -34.28
N ASP A 4 19.47 14.30 -33.35
CA ASP A 4 19.46 13.71 -32.01
C ASP A 4 18.24 14.27 -31.27
N ARG A 5 17.13 13.52 -31.26
CA ARG A 5 15.98 13.81 -30.42
C ARG A 5 16.36 13.42 -28.99
N GLY A 6 16.93 14.39 -28.29
CA GLY A 6 17.21 14.30 -26.87
C GLY A 6 16.00 13.69 -26.14
N GLN A 7 16.23 12.57 -25.46
CA GLN A 7 15.28 11.96 -24.53
C GLN A 7 15.07 12.94 -23.37
N GLY A 8 14.09 13.83 -23.53
CA GLY A 8 13.62 14.67 -22.43
C GLY A 8 13.14 13.78 -21.30
N LEU A 9 13.64 14.00 -20.10
CA LEU A 9 13.14 13.40 -18.86
C LEU A 9 11.60 13.56 -18.84
N THR A 10 10.90 12.47 -19.05
CA THR A 10 9.44 12.48 -19.00
C THR A 10 9.02 12.81 -17.58
N ARG A 11 8.22 13.87 -17.43
CA ARG A 11 7.70 14.31 -16.12
C ARG A 11 6.90 13.17 -15.49
N PRO A 12 7.03 12.92 -14.17
CA PRO A 12 6.24 11.86 -13.51
C PRO A 12 4.75 12.13 -13.70
N LEU A 13 3.95 11.05 -13.88
CA LEU A 13 2.50 11.12 -14.07
C LEU A 13 1.79 11.80 -12.89
N PHE A 14 2.34 11.66 -11.69
CA PHE A 14 1.88 12.32 -10.47
C PHE A 14 3.09 13.01 -9.82
N ASP A 15 3.12 14.34 -9.90
CA ASP A 15 4.30 15.13 -9.55
C ASP A 15 4.50 15.20 -8.03
N ARG A 16 3.51 15.77 -7.32
CA ARG A 16 3.65 16.02 -5.88
C ARG A 16 2.31 16.02 -5.15
N LEU A 17 2.38 15.68 -3.86
CA LEU A 17 1.26 15.79 -2.92
C LEU A 17 1.75 16.34 -1.58
N ALA A 18 1.02 17.29 -1.01
CA ALA A 18 1.29 17.81 0.33
C ALA A 18 0.51 17.04 1.39
N PHE A 19 1.21 16.63 2.44
CA PHE A 19 0.66 16.22 3.73
C PHE A 19 0.96 17.35 4.71
N GLN A 20 0.04 18.30 4.85
CA GLN A 20 0.24 19.58 5.54
C GLN A 20 1.52 20.28 5.01
N SER A 21 2.54 20.50 5.83
CA SER A 21 3.79 21.14 5.45
C SER A 21 4.78 20.23 4.69
N THR A 22 4.57 18.92 4.69
CA THR A 22 5.49 17.97 4.05
C THR A 22 5.03 17.63 2.63
N VAL A 23 5.86 17.92 1.64
CA VAL A 23 5.61 17.60 0.23
C VAL A 23 6.25 16.27 -0.13
N VAL A 24 5.46 15.36 -0.67
CA VAL A 24 5.89 14.06 -1.21
C VAL A 24 6.04 14.17 -2.72
N THR A 25 7.20 13.80 -3.25
CA THR A 25 7.52 13.81 -4.68
C THR A 25 8.29 12.54 -5.06
N PRO A 26 7.87 11.78 -6.06
CA PRO A 26 6.58 11.88 -6.78
C PRO A 26 5.40 11.48 -5.89
N ALA A 27 4.18 11.86 -6.26
CA ALA A 27 2.96 11.47 -5.54
C ALA A 27 2.55 10.02 -5.84
N LEU A 28 3.50 9.10 -5.60
CA LEU A 28 3.39 7.67 -5.82
C LEU A 28 3.60 6.91 -4.50
N PHE A 29 2.65 6.07 -4.14
CA PHE A 29 2.57 5.46 -2.81
C PHE A 29 2.52 3.94 -2.87
N LEU A 30 3.29 3.26 -2.00
CA LEU A 30 3.10 1.82 -1.77
C LEU A 30 1.86 1.59 -0.91
N ALA A 31 0.93 0.75 -1.38
CA ALA A 31 -0.28 0.41 -0.63
C ALA A 31 0.01 -0.49 0.58
N PRO A 32 -0.77 -0.36 1.67
CA PRO A 32 -0.72 -1.28 2.80
C PRO A 32 -1.21 -2.67 2.38
N MET A 33 -0.38 -3.69 2.52
CA MET A 33 -0.69 -5.08 2.19
C MET A 33 -0.23 -6.01 3.32
N ALA A 34 -1.19 -6.62 4.01
CA ALA A 34 -0.91 -7.58 5.07
C ALA A 34 -0.04 -8.74 4.54
N GLY A 35 0.99 -9.11 5.28
CA GLY A 35 1.94 -10.14 4.91
C GLY A 35 3.08 -9.68 3.98
N VAL A 36 2.97 -8.50 3.37
CA VAL A 36 3.90 -8.06 2.33
C VAL A 36 4.63 -6.76 2.69
N THR A 37 3.92 -5.69 3.08
CA THR A 37 4.53 -4.36 3.23
C THR A 37 5.17 -4.11 4.60
N HIS A 38 5.77 -5.16 5.15
CA HIS A 38 6.67 -5.06 6.31
C HIS A 38 7.98 -4.35 5.94
N SER A 39 8.77 -3.98 6.94
CA SER A 39 9.99 -3.18 6.79
C SER A 39 11.00 -3.78 5.80
N ALA A 40 11.18 -5.10 5.76
CA ALA A 40 12.08 -5.74 4.79
C ALA A 40 11.64 -5.50 3.32
N PHE A 41 10.33 -5.59 3.01
CA PHE A 41 9.82 -5.30 1.67
C PHE A 41 9.90 -3.81 1.32
N ARG A 42 9.58 -2.92 2.26
CA ARG A 42 9.71 -1.48 2.04
C ARG A 42 11.17 -1.08 1.79
N ARG A 43 12.13 -1.74 2.48
CA ARG A 43 13.57 -1.60 2.22
C ARG A 43 13.94 -2.02 0.80
N LEU A 44 13.47 -3.20 0.35
CA LEU A 44 13.68 -3.67 -1.03
C LEU A 44 13.14 -2.67 -2.05
N LEU A 45 11.97 -2.10 -1.80
CA LEU A 45 11.40 -1.07 -2.66
C LEU A 45 12.28 0.18 -2.70
N GLY A 46 12.86 0.56 -1.56
CA GLY A 46 13.80 1.67 -1.42
C GLY A 46 15.06 1.49 -2.27
N ASP A 47 15.57 0.26 -2.42
CA ASP A 47 16.73 -0.04 -3.28
C ASP A 47 16.49 0.35 -4.74
N PHE A 48 15.24 0.26 -5.20
CA PHE A 48 14.87 0.64 -6.58
C PHE A 48 14.46 2.11 -6.70
N GLY A 49 13.86 2.68 -5.68
CA GLY A 49 13.35 4.06 -5.67
C GLY A 49 12.16 4.28 -6.62
N GLY A 50 11.87 5.56 -6.88
CA GLY A 50 10.77 5.99 -7.76
C GLY A 50 9.42 6.13 -7.06
N HIS A 51 9.29 5.73 -5.79
CA HIS A 51 8.14 6.05 -4.94
C HIS A 51 8.39 7.32 -4.14
N GLY A 52 7.32 8.02 -3.76
CA GLY A 52 7.42 9.17 -2.88
C GLY A 52 7.22 8.83 -1.40
N ALA A 53 6.36 7.85 -1.11
CA ALA A 53 6.18 7.36 0.25
C ALA A 53 5.65 5.92 0.27
N VAL A 54 5.77 5.28 1.43
CA VAL A 54 5.31 3.90 1.63
C VAL A 54 4.35 3.83 2.82
N PHE A 55 3.38 2.92 2.74
CA PHE A 55 2.52 2.56 3.85
C PHE A 55 3.03 1.30 4.55
N THR A 56 2.90 1.26 5.86
CA THR A 56 3.10 0.01 6.63
C THR A 56 2.04 -1.02 6.26
N GLU A 57 2.16 -2.26 6.72
CA GLU A 57 1.02 -3.15 6.84
C GLU A 57 -0.05 -2.49 7.73
N MET A 58 -1.27 -3.01 7.65
CA MET A 58 -2.35 -2.61 8.55
C MET A 58 -2.05 -3.06 9.98
N VAL A 59 -1.57 -2.14 10.82
CA VAL A 59 -1.18 -2.38 12.20
C VAL A 59 -2.41 -2.47 13.11
N SER A 60 -2.46 -3.48 13.97
CA SER A 60 -3.50 -3.58 15.00
C SER A 60 -3.23 -2.58 16.11
N ALA A 61 -4.20 -1.71 16.42
CA ALA A 61 -4.09 -0.73 17.51
C ALA A 61 -3.72 -1.40 18.84
N SER A 62 -4.43 -2.46 19.22
CA SER A 62 -4.19 -3.19 20.47
C SER A 62 -2.84 -3.93 20.51
N ALA A 63 -2.35 -4.46 19.38
CA ALA A 63 -1.05 -5.09 19.32
C ALA A 63 0.08 -4.06 19.39
N PHE A 64 -0.07 -2.93 18.70
CA PHE A 64 0.89 -1.84 18.67
C PHE A 64 1.25 -1.29 20.05
N LEU A 65 0.26 -1.19 20.94
CA LEU A 65 0.51 -0.74 22.33
C LEU A 65 1.43 -1.67 23.10
N LYS A 66 1.47 -2.96 22.76
CA LYS A 66 2.26 -4.00 23.47
C LYS A 66 3.64 -4.21 22.84
N GLU A 67 3.86 -3.79 21.60
CA GLU A 67 5.10 -4.00 20.87
C GLU A 67 6.07 -2.84 21.07
N ASN A 68 7.39 -3.12 20.94
CA ASN A 68 8.38 -2.07 20.75
C ASN A 68 8.28 -1.60 19.29
N ALA A 69 7.79 -0.38 19.09
CA ALA A 69 7.49 0.16 17.77
C ALA A 69 8.73 0.41 16.90
N ASP A 70 9.90 0.65 17.50
CA ASP A 70 11.17 0.85 16.79
C ASP A 70 11.78 -0.46 16.29
N LEU A 71 11.45 -1.58 16.94
CA LEU A 71 11.96 -2.91 16.59
C LEU A 71 10.95 -3.74 15.80
N SER A 72 9.66 -3.46 15.93
CA SER A 72 8.61 -4.21 15.24
C SER A 72 8.78 -4.11 13.71
N PRO A 73 8.84 -5.23 12.98
CA PRO A 73 8.93 -5.23 11.51
C PRO A 73 7.77 -4.49 10.82
N PHE A 74 6.69 -4.24 11.53
CA PHE A 74 5.52 -3.54 10.99
C PHE A 74 5.71 -2.02 11.01
N THR A 75 6.37 -1.47 12.03
CA THR A 75 6.52 -0.03 12.25
C THR A 75 7.96 0.48 12.18
N LYS A 76 8.96 -0.42 12.33
CA LYS A 76 10.39 -0.12 12.14
C LYS A 76 10.60 0.55 10.77
N ARG A 77 11.45 1.58 10.75
CA ARG A 77 11.73 2.36 9.55
C ARG A 77 13.23 2.45 9.30
N ARG A 78 13.59 2.54 8.02
CA ARG A 78 14.96 2.78 7.58
C ARG A 78 15.00 3.98 6.63
N PRO A 79 16.05 4.80 6.62
CA PRO A 79 16.14 5.97 5.75
C PRO A 79 15.89 5.68 4.26
N ILE A 80 16.31 4.50 3.77
CA ILE A 80 16.12 4.08 2.39
C ILE A 80 14.65 3.86 2.00
N GLU A 81 13.76 3.62 2.96
CA GLU A 81 12.32 3.45 2.72
C GLU A 81 11.65 4.78 2.33
N GLY A 82 12.32 5.91 2.57
CA GLY A 82 11.71 7.24 2.42
C GLY A 82 10.64 7.53 3.49
N PRO A 83 9.73 8.47 3.21
CA PRO A 83 8.63 8.79 4.11
C PRO A 83 7.67 7.62 4.32
N VAL A 84 7.31 7.35 5.58
CA VAL A 84 6.45 6.21 5.94
C VAL A 84 5.15 6.70 6.57
N VAL A 85 4.03 6.22 6.04
CA VAL A 85 2.69 6.36 6.63
C VAL A 85 2.40 5.12 7.47
N ILE A 86 1.99 5.30 8.73
CA ILE A 86 1.60 4.18 9.60
C ILE A 86 0.09 3.99 9.50
N GLN A 87 -0.34 2.86 8.92
CA GLN A 87 -1.76 2.56 8.81
C GLN A 87 -2.24 1.72 9.99
N PHE A 88 -3.28 2.18 10.67
CA PHE A 88 -3.94 1.45 11.74
C PHE A 88 -5.29 0.86 11.31
N ARG A 89 -5.59 -0.33 11.81
CA ARG A 89 -6.94 -0.81 12.04
C ARG A 89 -7.26 -0.63 13.51
N MET A 90 -8.35 0.06 13.79
CA MET A 90 -8.84 0.29 15.16
C MET A 90 -10.36 0.38 15.18
N SER A 91 -10.92 0.27 16.35
CA SER A 91 -12.32 0.50 16.69
C SER A 91 -12.43 1.60 17.75
N ASP A 92 -13.64 1.99 18.08
CA ASP A 92 -13.91 2.92 19.18
C ASP A 92 -13.67 2.29 20.57
N GLU A 93 -13.60 0.97 20.67
CA GLU A 93 -13.24 0.23 21.88
C GLU A 93 -11.73 0.22 22.17
N ASP A 94 -10.89 0.53 21.18
CA ASP A 94 -9.45 0.63 21.36
C ASP A 94 -9.07 1.86 22.20
N ARG A 95 -7.87 1.83 22.78
CA ARG A 95 -7.26 2.98 23.46
C ARG A 95 -6.70 3.96 22.41
N VAL A 96 -7.61 4.58 21.65
CA VAL A 96 -7.28 5.38 20.45
C VAL A 96 -6.22 6.43 20.76
N GLU A 97 -6.40 7.22 21.82
CA GLU A 97 -5.49 8.30 22.21
C GLU A 97 -4.07 7.76 22.46
N ALA A 98 -3.95 6.71 23.28
CA ALA A 98 -2.64 6.12 23.59
C ALA A 98 -1.94 5.50 22.36
N VAL A 99 -2.72 4.93 21.43
CA VAL A 99 -2.18 4.41 20.16
C VAL A 99 -1.62 5.54 19.32
N ILE A 100 -2.37 6.62 19.19
CA ILE A 100 -2.02 7.77 18.35
C ILE A 100 -0.85 8.55 18.94
N GLU A 101 -0.82 8.79 20.25
CA GLU A 101 0.33 9.43 20.93
C GLU A 101 1.62 8.62 20.73
N LYS A 102 1.55 7.31 20.93
CA LYS A 102 2.68 6.42 20.69
C LYS A 102 3.12 6.43 19.21
N ALA A 103 2.18 6.46 18.26
CA ALA A 103 2.49 6.52 16.85
C ALA A 103 3.09 7.88 16.44
N ALA A 104 2.56 8.99 16.99
CA ALA A 104 3.06 10.33 16.75
C ALA A 104 4.53 10.50 17.20
N ALA A 105 4.92 9.86 18.30
CA ALA A 105 6.31 9.86 18.78
C ALA A 105 7.31 9.25 17.78
N LEU A 106 6.84 8.39 16.85
CA LEU A 106 7.66 7.87 15.76
C LEU A 106 7.85 8.91 14.62
N ALA A 107 7.18 10.07 14.67
CA ALA A 107 7.20 11.08 13.61
C ALA A 107 6.99 10.50 12.20
N PRO A 108 5.85 9.78 11.94
CA PRO A 108 5.54 9.28 10.60
C PRO A 108 5.20 10.44 9.67
N LEU A 109 5.23 10.19 8.33
CA LEU A 109 4.70 11.16 7.36
C LEU A 109 3.24 11.48 7.65
N ALA A 110 2.45 10.45 7.95
CA ALA A 110 1.04 10.56 8.35
C ALA A 110 0.64 9.33 9.16
N ILE A 111 -0.43 9.48 9.94
CA ILE A 111 -1.18 8.35 10.48
C ILE A 111 -2.36 8.10 9.54
N ASP A 112 -2.62 6.84 9.19
CA ASP A 112 -3.70 6.44 8.30
C ASP A 112 -4.68 5.49 8.99
N LEU A 113 -5.98 5.72 8.78
CA LEU A 113 -7.04 4.85 9.29
C LEU A 113 -7.57 3.94 8.17
N ASN A 114 -7.49 2.63 8.40
CA ASN A 114 -8.06 1.65 7.49
C ASN A 114 -9.57 1.53 7.66
N LEU A 115 -10.32 1.84 6.60
CA LEU A 115 -11.79 1.77 6.55
C LEU A 115 -12.29 0.85 5.43
N GLY A 116 -11.38 0.16 4.72
CA GLY A 116 -11.77 -0.60 3.54
C GLY A 116 -11.52 -2.12 3.62
N CYS A 117 -10.93 -2.64 4.71
CA CYS A 117 -10.60 -4.07 4.79
C CYS A 117 -11.85 -4.92 5.04
N PRO A 118 -12.23 -5.83 4.10
CA PRO A 118 -13.43 -6.67 4.25
C PRO A 118 -13.15 -8.02 4.91
N ALA A 119 -11.93 -8.25 5.44
CA ALA A 119 -11.58 -9.54 6.02
C ALA A 119 -12.45 -9.85 7.26
N PRO A 120 -13.08 -11.04 7.38
CA PRO A 120 -14.01 -11.34 8.45
C PRO A 120 -13.42 -11.12 9.86
N LYS A 121 -12.18 -11.55 10.08
CA LYS A 121 -11.47 -11.35 11.36
C LYS A 121 -11.32 -9.87 11.73
N ILE A 122 -11.18 -8.98 10.76
CA ILE A 122 -11.06 -7.55 10.98
C ILE A 122 -12.43 -6.95 11.30
N GLN A 123 -13.47 -7.38 10.58
CA GLN A 123 -14.83 -6.92 10.82
C GLN A 123 -15.39 -7.36 12.20
N GLN A 124 -15.04 -8.59 12.66
CA GLN A 124 -15.37 -9.08 14.00
C GLN A 124 -14.80 -8.19 15.11
N GLN A 125 -13.76 -7.43 14.82
CA GLN A 125 -13.13 -6.47 15.73
C GLN A 125 -13.66 -5.04 15.53
N ALA A 126 -14.84 -4.86 14.96
CA ALA A 126 -15.48 -3.58 14.66
C ALA A 126 -14.57 -2.57 13.93
N SER A 127 -13.61 -3.06 13.13
CA SER A 127 -12.61 -2.25 12.42
C SER A 127 -12.64 -2.47 10.91
N GLY A 128 -11.90 -1.66 10.14
CA GLY A 128 -11.90 -1.73 8.69
C GLY A 128 -13.27 -1.41 8.09
N ALA A 129 -13.81 -2.29 7.25
CA ALA A 129 -15.13 -2.09 6.62
C ALA A 129 -16.28 -2.07 7.64
N ALA A 130 -16.16 -2.70 8.82
CA ALA A 130 -17.16 -2.61 9.86
C ALA A 130 -17.22 -1.20 10.49
N LEU A 131 -16.06 -0.59 10.73
CA LEU A 131 -16.01 0.79 11.22
C LEU A 131 -16.55 1.78 10.17
N TRP A 132 -16.29 1.55 8.89
CA TRP A 132 -16.89 2.34 7.80
C TRP A 132 -18.42 2.34 7.85
N ARG A 133 -19.07 1.20 8.15
CA ARG A 133 -20.53 1.09 8.19
C ARG A 133 -21.15 1.87 9.33
N ASP A 134 -20.48 1.95 10.47
CA ASP A 134 -20.97 2.62 11.66
C ASP A 134 -20.51 4.07 11.74
N PHE A 135 -21.36 4.97 11.25
CA PHE A 135 -21.07 6.41 11.19
C PHE A 135 -20.74 7.01 12.56
N ALA A 136 -21.49 6.63 13.61
CA ALA A 136 -21.31 7.20 14.94
C ALA A 136 -19.98 6.78 15.57
N ARG A 137 -19.60 5.49 15.43
CA ARG A 137 -18.32 4.98 15.88
C ARG A 137 -17.15 5.59 15.09
N LEU A 138 -17.29 5.70 13.76
CA LEU A 138 -16.29 6.34 12.92
C LEU A 138 -16.04 7.79 13.33
N ALA A 139 -17.11 8.56 13.53
CA ALA A 139 -17.02 9.95 13.99
C ALA A 139 -16.39 10.05 15.39
N SER A 140 -16.68 9.10 16.29
CA SER A 140 -16.03 9.02 17.59
C SER A 140 -14.53 8.77 17.48
N VAL A 141 -14.11 7.79 16.68
CA VAL A 141 -12.69 7.46 16.45
C VAL A 141 -11.93 8.66 15.89
N LEU A 142 -12.46 9.31 14.85
CA LEU A 142 -11.81 10.48 14.24
C LEU A 142 -11.66 11.65 15.23
N ARG A 143 -12.70 11.95 16.02
CA ARG A 143 -12.63 12.96 17.09
C ARG A 143 -11.55 12.65 18.10
N ARG A 144 -11.48 11.41 18.57
CA ARG A 144 -10.47 10.95 19.53
C ARG A 144 -9.05 11.01 18.95
N ILE A 145 -8.86 10.68 17.67
CA ILE A 145 -7.59 10.89 17.00
C ILE A 145 -7.21 12.37 17.03
N ARG A 146 -8.12 13.26 16.62
CA ARG A 146 -7.83 14.69 16.53
C ARG A 146 -7.69 15.38 17.90
N SER A 147 -8.24 14.83 18.98
CA SER A 147 -8.04 15.39 20.32
C SER A 147 -6.59 15.32 20.81
N VAL A 148 -5.76 14.41 20.24
CA VAL A 148 -4.36 14.19 20.65
C VAL A 148 -3.36 14.33 19.52
N TYR A 149 -3.82 14.53 18.27
CA TYR A 149 -2.94 14.55 17.10
C TYR A 149 -3.31 15.63 16.08
N ALA A 150 -2.48 16.66 15.99
CA ALA A 150 -2.61 17.73 15.01
C ALA A 150 -1.87 17.45 13.69
N GLY A 151 -1.05 16.38 13.64
CA GLY A 151 -0.25 16.02 12.46
C GLY A 151 -1.09 15.44 11.31
N PRO A 152 -0.44 15.10 10.19
CA PRO A 152 -1.11 14.62 8.99
C PRO A 152 -1.90 13.33 9.22
N LEU A 153 -3.19 13.34 8.89
CA LEU A 153 -4.12 12.20 8.99
C LEU A 153 -4.67 11.85 7.62
N SER A 154 -4.56 10.59 7.24
CA SER A 154 -5.22 10.07 6.04
C SER A 154 -6.19 8.94 6.36
N VAL A 155 -7.07 8.67 5.42
CA VAL A 155 -8.01 7.54 5.49
C VAL A 155 -7.96 6.73 4.21
N LYS A 156 -8.03 5.40 4.32
CA LYS A 156 -8.11 4.52 3.16
C LYS A 156 -9.42 3.76 3.13
N VAL A 157 -10.21 3.99 2.07
CA VAL A 157 -11.59 3.52 1.94
C VAL A 157 -11.79 2.62 0.72
N ARG A 158 -12.93 1.92 0.72
CA ARG A 158 -13.64 1.38 -0.45
C ARG A 158 -14.95 2.14 -0.63
N LEU A 159 -15.74 1.76 -1.66
CA LEU A 159 -17.05 2.37 -1.94
C LEU A 159 -18.12 2.06 -0.87
N GLY A 160 -17.83 1.18 0.07
CA GLY A 160 -18.80 0.68 1.04
C GLY A 160 -19.48 -0.60 0.56
N ASP A 161 -20.74 -0.80 0.96
CA ASP A 161 -21.53 -1.97 0.57
C ASP A 161 -22.27 -1.72 -0.77
N PRO A 162 -22.51 -2.77 -1.58
CA PRO A 162 -23.13 -2.63 -2.90
C PRO A 162 -24.67 -2.49 -2.80
N THR A 163 -25.11 -1.40 -2.22
CA THR A 163 -26.53 -1.04 -2.15
C THR A 163 -26.92 -0.16 -3.32
N GLU A 164 -28.21 -0.08 -3.63
CA GLU A 164 -28.73 0.80 -4.69
C GLU A 164 -28.32 2.27 -4.42
N ASP A 165 -28.45 2.72 -3.18
CA ASP A 165 -28.00 4.05 -2.74
C ASP A 165 -26.68 3.98 -1.95
N TRP A 166 -25.62 3.50 -2.56
CA TRP A 166 -24.28 3.52 -1.93
C TRP A 166 -23.67 4.93 -1.89
N ARG A 167 -24.14 5.83 -2.74
CA ARG A 167 -23.57 7.18 -2.86
C ARG A 167 -23.87 8.04 -1.63
N THR A 168 -25.09 8.04 -1.14
CA THR A 168 -25.49 8.85 0.04
C THR A 168 -24.59 8.55 1.25
N PRO A 169 -24.44 7.31 1.73
CA PRO A 169 -23.52 7.03 2.84
C PRO A 169 -22.07 7.32 2.50
N PHE A 170 -21.64 7.23 1.25
CA PHE A 170 -20.29 7.60 0.85
C PHE A 170 -20.07 9.11 0.99
N LEU A 171 -20.98 9.94 0.51
CA LEU A 171 -20.91 11.41 0.62
C LEU A 171 -20.95 11.89 2.07
N GLU A 172 -21.77 11.29 2.93
CA GLU A 172 -21.78 11.58 4.36
C GLU A 172 -20.40 11.36 5.00
N ARG A 173 -19.68 10.30 4.60
CA ARG A 173 -18.34 10.03 5.12
C ARG A 173 -17.30 10.99 4.55
N LEU A 174 -17.41 11.40 3.30
CA LEU A 174 -16.54 12.45 2.74
C LEU A 174 -16.66 13.74 3.56
N LYS A 175 -17.90 14.16 3.85
CA LYS A 175 -18.13 15.32 4.70
C LYS A 175 -17.56 15.14 6.12
N LEU A 176 -17.78 13.96 6.72
CA LEU A 176 -17.21 13.65 8.03
C LEU A 176 -15.68 13.75 8.05
N PHE A 177 -15.00 13.27 6.98
CA PHE A 177 -13.54 13.36 6.87
C PHE A 177 -13.06 14.80 6.77
N GLU A 178 -13.74 15.64 6.00
CA GLU A 178 -13.44 17.07 5.90
C GLU A 178 -13.63 17.78 7.23
N ASP A 179 -14.77 17.55 7.91
CA ASP A 179 -15.11 18.14 9.19
C ASP A 179 -14.14 17.67 10.31
N ALA A 180 -13.64 16.44 10.21
CA ALA A 180 -12.63 15.90 11.12
C ALA A 180 -11.20 16.33 10.80
N GLY A 181 -10.99 17.10 9.73
CA GLY A 181 -9.66 17.58 9.33
C GLY A 181 -8.75 16.46 8.80
N VAL A 182 -9.28 15.47 8.08
CA VAL A 182 -8.47 14.53 7.31
C VAL A 182 -7.73 15.30 6.21
N ASP A 183 -6.46 14.97 5.97
CA ASP A 183 -5.62 15.68 5.00
C ASP A 183 -5.60 15.00 3.62
N VAL A 184 -5.73 13.68 3.57
CA VAL A 184 -5.65 12.90 2.31
C VAL A 184 -6.62 11.72 2.35
N LEU A 185 -7.34 11.50 1.26
CA LEU A 185 -8.25 10.38 1.04
C LEU A 185 -7.66 9.38 0.03
N THR A 186 -7.50 8.13 0.40
CA THR A 186 -7.18 7.05 -0.56
C THR A 186 -8.43 6.24 -0.88
N VAL A 187 -8.80 6.17 -2.16
CA VAL A 187 -9.98 5.42 -2.61
C VAL A 187 -9.59 4.21 -3.45
N HIS A 188 -10.08 3.04 -3.03
CA HIS A 188 -10.10 1.83 -3.83
C HIS A 188 -11.53 1.60 -4.35
N PRO A 189 -11.85 1.92 -5.62
CA PRO A 189 -13.23 1.97 -6.12
C PRO A 189 -13.78 0.57 -6.42
N ARG A 190 -13.86 -0.24 -5.37
CA ARG A 190 -14.52 -1.54 -5.28
C ARG A 190 -15.46 -1.53 -4.07
N PHE A 191 -16.54 -2.29 -4.14
CA PHE A 191 -17.38 -2.55 -2.98
C PHE A 191 -16.73 -3.53 -2.02
N SER A 192 -17.21 -3.54 -0.77
CA SER A 192 -16.62 -4.34 0.32
C SER A 192 -16.71 -5.84 0.08
N ASP A 193 -17.80 -6.33 -0.54
CA ASP A 193 -18.06 -7.75 -0.82
C ASP A 193 -17.29 -8.29 -2.04
N GLU A 194 -16.88 -7.43 -2.96
CA GLU A 194 -16.21 -7.84 -4.21
C GLU A 194 -14.80 -8.41 -3.96
N LYS A 195 -14.24 -8.17 -2.80
CA LYS A 195 -12.84 -8.53 -2.46
C LYS A 195 -11.89 -8.00 -3.55
N LEU A 196 -11.36 -8.90 -4.41
CA LEU A 196 -10.48 -8.57 -5.54
C LEU A 196 -10.94 -9.23 -6.85
N LYS A 197 -12.17 -9.76 -6.89
CA LYS A 197 -12.71 -10.50 -8.04
C LYS A 197 -13.23 -9.62 -9.17
N ARG A 198 -13.74 -8.44 -8.86
CA ARG A 198 -14.20 -7.45 -9.84
C ARG A 198 -13.07 -6.48 -10.16
N ARG A 199 -13.19 -5.75 -11.27
CA ARG A 199 -12.27 -4.64 -11.60
C ARG A 199 -12.54 -3.43 -10.73
N ALA A 200 -11.50 -2.65 -10.42
CA ALA A 200 -11.65 -1.32 -9.83
C ALA A 200 -12.35 -0.39 -10.84
N ARG A 201 -13.32 0.38 -10.36
CA ARG A 201 -14.14 1.28 -11.20
C ARG A 201 -13.44 2.64 -11.33
N TRP A 202 -12.40 2.71 -12.14
CA TRP A 202 -11.62 3.94 -12.34
C TRP A 202 -12.50 5.10 -12.84
N GLU A 203 -13.54 4.81 -13.57
CA GLU A 203 -14.55 5.78 -14.04
C GLU A 203 -15.24 6.55 -12.92
N LEU A 204 -15.14 6.10 -11.68
CA LEU A 204 -15.68 6.80 -10.51
C LEU A 204 -14.72 7.84 -9.92
N PHE A 205 -13.44 7.82 -10.26
CA PHE A 205 -12.47 8.77 -9.69
C PHE A 205 -12.82 10.23 -9.97
N PRO A 206 -13.24 10.65 -11.18
CA PRO A 206 -13.64 12.03 -11.42
C PRO A 206 -14.82 12.45 -10.55
N TRP A 207 -15.85 11.61 -10.46
CA TRP A 207 -17.00 11.90 -9.62
C TRP A 207 -16.59 12.02 -8.14
N ILE A 208 -15.76 11.11 -7.62
CA ILE A 208 -15.31 11.14 -6.23
C ILE A 208 -14.49 12.41 -5.94
N ALA A 209 -13.56 12.75 -6.82
CA ALA A 209 -12.72 13.95 -6.65
C ALA A 209 -13.53 15.26 -6.67
N ASP A 210 -14.65 15.29 -7.43
CA ASP A 210 -15.56 16.43 -7.47
C ASP A 210 -16.43 16.58 -6.22
N GLN A 211 -16.61 15.51 -5.44
CA GLN A 211 -17.43 15.50 -4.22
C GLN A 211 -16.67 15.89 -2.95
N THR A 212 -15.38 16.16 -3.02
CA THR A 212 -14.58 16.48 -1.83
C THR A 212 -13.47 17.48 -2.13
N ARG A 213 -13.11 18.27 -1.12
CA ARG A 213 -11.92 19.14 -1.17
C ARG A 213 -10.62 18.40 -0.82
N LEU A 214 -10.73 17.18 -0.33
CA LEU A 214 -9.55 16.39 0.04
C LEU A 214 -8.79 15.94 -1.22
N PRO A 215 -7.46 16.01 -1.21
CA PRO A 215 -6.65 15.35 -2.23
C PRO A 215 -6.94 13.85 -2.26
N VAL A 216 -7.29 13.32 -3.45
CA VAL A 216 -7.65 11.91 -3.63
C VAL A 216 -6.49 11.13 -4.22
N LEU A 217 -6.05 10.06 -3.53
CA LEU A 217 -5.17 9.04 -4.06
C LEU A 217 -5.98 7.90 -4.68
N GLY A 218 -5.75 7.62 -5.96
CA GLY A 218 -6.33 6.47 -6.65
C GLY A 218 -5.62 5.17 -6.29
N ASN A 219 -6.39 4.12 -6.01
CA ASN A 219 -5.85 2.79 -5.73
C ASN A 219 -6.68 1.70 -6.42
N GLY A 220 -6.04 0.67 -6.94
CA GLY A 220 -6.69 -0.53 -7.48
C GLY A 220 -6.37 -0.78 -8.95
N ASP A 221 -5.94 -2.00 -9.24
CA ASP A 221 -5.70 -2.63 -10.54
C ASP A 221 -4.71 -1.94 -11.50
N VAL A 222 -4.11 -0.83 -11.13
CA VAL A 222 -3.05 -0.20 -11.92
C VAL A 222 -1.78 -1.05 -11.84
N THR A 223 -1.26 -1.47 -12.99
CA THR A 223 -0.13 -2.41 -13.10
C THR A 223 1.04 -1.86 -13.92
N ARG A 224 0.81 -0.82 -14.71
CA ARG A 224 1.78 -0.18 -15.61
C ARG A 224 1.39 1.27 -15.90
N PRO A 225 2.32 2.14 -16.32
CA PRO A 225 2.02 3.53 -16.65
C PRO A 225 0.94 3.70 -17.73
N GLU A 226 0.87 2.76 -18.68
CA GLU A 226 -0.10 2.78 -19.78
C GLU A 226 -1.55 2.62 -19.29
N ASP A 227 -1.78 2.00 -18.13
CA ASP A 227 -3.10 1.94 -17.51
C ASP A 227 -3.61 3.35 -17.16
N VAL A 228 -2.70 4.25 -16.76
CA VAL A 228 -3.03 5.65 -16.45
C VAL A 228 -3.14 6.49 -17.72
N SER A 229 -2.15 6.42 -18.61
CA SER A 229 -2.14 7.22 -19.85
C SER A 229 -3.24 6.82 -20.82
N GLY A 230 -3.68 5.55 -20.80
CA GLY A 230 -4.82 5.06 -21.58
C GLY A 230 -6.19 5.44 -21.00
N HIS A 231 -6.25 5.97 -19.77
CA HIS A 231 -7.49 6.36 -19.08
C HIS A 231 -7.34 7.76 -18.44
N THR A 232 -6.77 8.69 -19.20
CA THR A 232 -6.41 10.04 -18.68
C THR A 232 -7.58 10.74 -18.00
N GLU A 233 -8.79 10.67 -18.56
CA GLU A 233 -9.99 11.28 -17.96
C GLU A 233 -10.28 10.77 -16.56
N ALA A 234 -10.08 9.47 -16.32
CA ALA A 234 -10.30 8.86 -15.01
C ALA A 234 -9.24 9.29 -13.98
N PHE A 235 -7.99 9.43 -14.39
CA PHE A 235 -6.88 9.66 -13.48
C PHE A 235 -6.47 11.14 -13.32
N ALA A 236 -6.86 12.02 -14.26
CA ALA A 236 -6.48 13.45 -14.24
C ALA A 236 -6.87 14.20 -12.95
N PRO A 237 -8.02 13.96 -12.32
CA PRO A 237 -8.40 14.68 -11.10
C PRO A 237 -7.74 14.15 -9.83
N LEU A 238 -6.95 13.08 -9.91
CA LEU A 238 -6.28 12.50 -8.75
C LEU A 238 -5.03 13.28 -8.36
N ALA A 239 -4.83 13.45 -7.06
CA ALA A 239 -3.64 14.07 -6.49
C ALA A 239 -2.42 13.12 -6.46
N GLY A 240 -2.62 11.82 -6.62
CA GLY A 240 -1.56 10.82 -6.63
C GLY A 240 -2.08 9.40 -6.84
N LEU A 241 -1.16 8.45 -6.88
CA LEU A 241 -1.46 7.06 -7.16
C LEU A 241 -0.87 6.13 -6.10
N MET A 242 -1.68 5.16 -5.66
CA MET A 242 -1.24 4.12 -4.72
C MET A 242 -1.21 2.76 -5.42
N LEU A 243 -0.02 2.13 -5.46
CA LEU A 243 0.20 0.82 -6.07
C LEU A 243 0.33 -0.26 -5.00
N GLY A 244 -0.36 -1.38 -5.18
CA GLY A 244 -0.32 -2.52 -4.26
C GLY A 244 0.31 -3.75 -4.91
N ARG A 245 -0.50 -4.72 -5.28
CA ARG A 245 -0.08 -6.04 -5.79
C ARG A 245 0.94 -5.96 -6.94
N ALA A 246 0.80 -5.00 -7.83
CA ALA A 246 1.73 -4.79 -8.92
C ALA A 246 3.16 -4.49 -8.42
N ALA A 247 3.29 -3.73 -7.32
CA ALA A 247 4.58 -3.47 -6.67
C ALA A 247 5.13 -4.72 -5.97
N ALA A 248 4.27 -5.62 -5.45
CA ALA A 248 4.73 -6.91 -4.92
C ALA A 248 5.20 -7.87 -6.02
N VAL A 249 4.60 -7.80 -7.21
CA VAL A 249 5.08 -8.54 -8.39
C VAL A 249 6.41 -7.97 -8.87
N ARG A 250 6.50 -6.66 -8.99
CA ARG A 250 7.66 -5.93 -9.53
C ARG A 250 8.08 -4.80 -8.57
N PRO A 251 8.94 -5.05 -7.59
CA PRO A 251 9.38 -4.03 -6.63
C PRO A 251 10.01 -2.78 -7.30
N TRP A 252 10.51 -2.91 -8.49
CA TRP A 252 11.07 -1.82 -9.31
C TRP A 252 10.02 -1.02 -10.10
N LEU A 253 8.73 -1.34 -9.98
CA LEU A 253 7.65 -0.77 -10.80
C LEU A 253 7.55 0.75 -10.68
N PHE A 254 7.78 1.30 -9.50
CA PHE A 254 7.70 2.75 -9.27
C PHE A 254 8.65 3.57 -10.14
N ARG A 255 9.79 2.99 -10.57
CA ARG A 255 10.72 3.65 -11.50
C ARG A 255 10.05 4.05 -12.80
N ALA A 256 9.23 3.14 -13.36
CA ALA A 256 8.52 3.40 -14.62
C ALA A 256 7.47 4.52 -14.45
N PHE A 257 6.73 4.54 -13.35
CA PHE A 257 5.76 5.60 -13.05
C PHE A 257 6.43 6.96 -12.77
N ALA A 258 7.62 6.94 -12.19
CA ALA A 258 8.40 8.16 -11.93
C ALA A 258 9.19 8.66 -13.15
N GLY A 259 9.11 7.98 -14.30
CA GLY A 259 9.87 8.32 -15.50
C GLY A 259 11.39 8.12 -15.36
N LEU A 260 11.82 7.29 -14.41
CA LEU A 260 13.24 6.99 -14.20
C LEU A 260 13.74 5.98 -15.26
N PRO A 261 15.02 6.04 -15.64
CA PRO A 261 15.60 5.10 -16.58
C PRO A 261 15.38 3.64 -16.17
N PRO A 262 15.09 2.73 -17.11
CA PRO A 262 14.97 1.31 -16.81
C PRO A 262 16.30 0.77 -16.27
N VAL A 263 16.20 -0.24 -15.39
CA VAL A 263 17.36 -0.96 -14.85
C VAL A 263 17.27 -2.44 -15.23
N ALA A 264 18.42 -3.07 -15.42
CA ALA A 264 18.45 -4.53 -15.58
C ALA A 264 18.00 -5.19 -14.28
N ILE A 265 17.14 -6.19 -14.38
CA ILE A 265 16.58 -6.90 -13.24
C ILE A 265 17.09 -8.33 -13.24
N ASP A 266 17.91 -8.65 -12.24
CA ASP A 266 18.20 -10.03 -11.86
C ASP A 266 17.15 -10.49 -10.86
N HIS A 267 16.24 -11.36 -11.28
CA HIS A 267 15.14 -11.82 -10.46
C HIS A 267 15.60 -12.70 -9.29
N ALA A 268 16.71 -13.43 -9.46
CA ALA A 268 17.29 -14.24 -8.39
C ALA A 268 17.87 -13.34 -7.30
N GLU A 269 18.62 -12.32 -7.70
CA GLU A 269 19.19 -11.33 -6.78
C GLU A 269 18.11 -10.56 -6.02
N VAL A 270 17.05 -10.11 -6.70
CA VAL A 270 15.93 -9.39 -6.08
C VAL A 270 15.25 -10.24 -5.02
N TRP A 271 14.96 -11.51 -5.35
CA TRP A 271 14.32 -12.43 -4.42
C TRP A 271 15.22 -12.74 -3.23
N ASP A 272 16.49 -13.02 -3.47
CA ASP A 272 17.47 -13.36 -2.43
C ASP A 272 17.76 -12.18 -1.50
N ARG A 273 17.81 -10.97 -2.02
CA ARG A 273 17.94 -9.74 -1.25
C ARG A 273 16.77 -9.57 -0.27
N LEU A 274 15.53 -9.78 -0.73
CA LEU A 274 14.38 -9.74 0.18
C LEU A 274 14.45 -10.85 1.24
N TRP A 275 14.89 -12.05 0.86
CA TRP A 275 15.10 -13.14 1.81
C TRP A 275 16.06 -12.73 2.93
N GLY A 276 17.20 -12.13 2.60
CA GLY A 276 18.17 -11.60 3.57
C GLY A 276 17.55 -10.54 4.49
N TYR A 277 16.86 -9.54 3.91
CA TYR A 277 16.18 -8.49 4.68
C TYR A 277 15.09 -9.04 5.60
N THR A 278 14.39 -10.07 5.15
CA THR A 278 13.34 -10.69 5.94
C THR A 278 13.90 -11.44 7.14
N LEU A 279 15.06 -12.09 7.03
CA LEU A 279 15.73 -12.73 8.15
C LEU A 279 16.31 -11.75 9.17
N GLU A 280 16.69 -10.53 8.74
CA GLU A 280 17.10 -9.48 9.68
C GLU A 280 15.92 -8.98 10.56
N ASP A 281 14.69 -9.05 10.03
CA ASP A 281 13.51 -8.46 10.66
C ASP A 281 12.60 -9.49 11.35
N PHE A 282 12.67 -10.77 10.98
CA PHE A 282 11.78 -11.82 11.49
C PHE A 282 12.55 -13.06 11.93
N PRO A 283 12.09 -13.75 12.97
CA PRO A 283 12.60 -15.08 13.28
C PRO A 283 12.29 -16.04 12.10
N PRO A 284 13.12 -17.11 11.94
CA PRO A 284 13.10 -17.99 10.76
C PRO A 284 11.70 -18.52 10.37
N GLU A 285 10.88 -18.91 11.35
CA GLU A 285 9.54 -19.48 11.10
C GLU A 285 8.56 -18.43 10.55
N ARG A 286 8.72 -17.18 10.95
CA ARG A 286 7.93 -16.06 10.42
C ARG A 286 8.47 -15.61 9.08
N ALA A 287 9.79 -15.59 8.91
CA ALA A 287 10.45 -15.28 7.65
C ALA A 287 10.03 -16.26 6.54
N LEU A 288 9.95 -17.57 6.84
CA LEU A 288 9.43 -18.58 5.92
C LEU A 288 8.07 -18.18 5.35
N ARG A 289 7.11 -17.86 6.21
CA ARG A 289 5.75 -17.47 5.77
C ARG A 289 5.74 -16.19 4.95
N ARG A 290 6.53 -15.18 5.34
CA ARG A 290 6.61 -13.91 4.60
C ARG A 290 7.16 -14.10 3.19
N MET A 291 8.19 -14.93 3.06
CA MET A 291 8.78 -15.24 1.77
C MET A 291 7.85 -16.12 0.90
N GLN A 292 7.10 -17.03 1.49
CA GLN A 292 6.07 -17.79 0.79
C GLN A 292 4.97 -16.85 0.25
N GLU A 293 4.46 -15.92 1.08
CA GLU A 293 3.45 -14.93 0.69
C GLU A 293 3.95 -14.00 -0.42
N PHE A 294 5.17 -13.49 -0.31
CA PHE A 294 5.80 -12.66 -1.35
C PHE A 294 5.97 -13.43 -2.65
N THR A 295 6.43 -14.68 -2.59
CA THR A 295 6.70 -15.50 -3.78
C THR A 295 5.44 -15.76 -4.62
N VAL A 296 4.24 -15.76 -4.03
CA VAL A 296 2.97 -15.83 -4.77
C VAL A 296 2.80 -14.67 -5.74
N TYR A 297 3.22 -13.47 -5.33
CA TYR A 297 3.21 -12.28 -6.20
C TYR A 297 4.37 -12.32 -7.17
N PHE A 298 5.58 -12.52 -6.68
CA PHE A 298 6.81 -12.47 -7.47
C PHE A 298 6.84 -13.48 -8.61
N ALA A 299 6.28 -14.68 -8.38
CA ALA A 299 6.15 -15.73 -9.38
C ALA A 299 5.34 -15.31 -10.63
N GLN A 300 4.50 -14.27 -10.54
CA GLN A 300 3.72 -13.76 -11.68
C GLN A 300 4.58 -13.11 -12.77
N ASN A 301 5.86 -12.84 -12.52
CA ASN A 301 6.82 -12.42 -13.53
C ASN A 301 7.12 -13.50 -14.57
N PHE A 302 6.84 -14.78 -14.28
CA PHE A 302 7.24 -15.91 -15.11
C PHE A 302 6.05 -16.61 -15.75
N THR A 303 6.23 -17.10 -16.99
CA THR A 303 5.19 -17.84 -17.73
C THR A 303 4.70 -19.06 -16.94
N PHE A 304 5.62 -19.82 -16.34
CA PHE A 304 5.33 -20.99 -15.50
C PHE A 304 5.57 -20.71 -14.01
N GLY A 305 5.35 -19.50 -13.56
CA GLY A 305 5.60 -19.07 -12.17
C GLY A 305 4.84 -19.88 -11.11
N HIS A 306 3.73 -20.55 -11.49
CA HIS A 306 3.02 -21.46 -10.60
C HIS A 306 3.89 -22.62 -10.09
N GLN A 307 4.93 -23.04 -10.84
CA GLN A 307 5.89 -24.04 -10.40
C GLN A 307 6.72 -23.51 -9.23
N LEU A 308 7.22 -22.27 -9.33
CA LEU A 308 7.96 -21.62 -8.26
C LEU A 308 7.13 -21.53 -6.97
N TYR A 309 5.95 -20.91 -7.06
CA TYR A 309 5.18 -20.67 -5.83
C TYR A 309 4.71 -21.99 -5.19
N LYS A 310 4.34 -23.03 -5.98
CA LYS A 310 3.99 -24.34 -5.43
C LYS A 310 5.17 -25.02 -4.75
N ALA A 311 6.36 -24.93 -5.36
CA ALA A 311 7.57 -25.55 -4.80
C ALA A 311 7.97 -24.90 -3.46
N VAL A 312 7.87 -23.57 -3.31
CA VAL A 312 8.20 -22.90 -2.04
C VAL A 312 7.16 -23.13 -0.94
N GLN A 313 5.91 -23.49 -1.27
CA GLN A 313 4.89 -23.77 -0.25
C GLN A 313 5.17 -25.04 0.57
N VAL A 314 5.93 -26.00 0.02
CA VAL A 314 6.28 -27.25 0.70
C VAL A 314 7.67 -27.21 1.35
N ALA A 315 8.34 -26.05 1.33
CA ALA A 315 9.63 -25.88 1.98
C ALA A 315 9.53 -26.12 3.50
N ARG A 316 10.48 -26.86 4.04
CA ARG A 316 10.52 -27.27 5.46
C ARG A 316 10.94 -26.15 6.40
N ASP A 317 11.82 -25.29 5.91
CA ASP A 317 12.34 -24.13 6.64
C ASP A 317 12.74 -23.01 5.65
N VAL A 318 13.19 -21.89 6.18
CA VAL A 318 13.54 -20.70 5.38
C VAL A 318 14.78 -20.92 4.50
N HIS A 319 15.70 -21.81 4.85
CA HIS A 319 16.88 -22.12 4.04
C HIS A 319 16.55 -23.09 2.92
N ASP A 320 15.69 -24.10 3.19
CA ASP A 320 15.15 -24.99 2.16
C ASP A 320 14.33 -24.20 1.13
N LEU A 321 13.52 -23.25 1.58
CA LEU A 321 12.79 -22.31 0.72
C LEU A 321 13.75 -21.53 -0.20
N ARG A 322 14.85 -20.96 0.34
CA ARG A 322 15.85 -20.24 -0.44
C ARG A 322 16.46 -21.13 -1.53
N ARG A 323 16.87 -22.34 -1.16
CA ARG A 323 17.47 -23.32 -2.10
C ARG A 323 16.49 -23.63 -3.25
N ILE A 324 15.21 -23.88 -2.93
CA ILE A 324 14.17 -24.17 -3.93
C ILE A 324 13.94 -22.98 -4.84
N ALA A 325 13.83 -21.78 -4.29
CA ALA A 325 13.55 -20.59 -5.07
C ALA A 325 14.71 -20.24 -6.01
N LEU A 326 15.95 -20.25 -5.50
CA LEU A 326 17.12 -19.93 -6.32
C LEU A 326 17.35 -20.98 -7.41
N ALA A 327 17.14 -22.26 -7.15
CA ALA A 327 17.23 -23.30 -8.18
C ALA A 327 16.27 -23.05 -9.36
N PHE A 328 15.06 -22.52 -9.11
CA PHE A 328 14.12 -22.13 -10.17
C PHE A 328 14.58 -20.86 -10.89
N LEU A 329 14.98 -19.82 -10.14
CA LEU A 329 15.28 -18.50 -10.67
C LEU A 329 16.58 -18.48 -11.50
N GLU A 330 17.61 -19.19 -11.05
CA GLU A 330 18.91 -19.32 -11.72
C GLU A 330 18.85 -20.21 -12.97
N ALA A 331 17.84 -21.10 -13.08
CA ALA A 331 17.58 -21.87 -14.29
C ALA A 331 17.11 -21.02 -15.49
N GLY A 332 16.96 -19.69 -15.32
CA GLY A 332 16.57 -18.78 -16.40
C GLY A 332 15.12 -18.96 -16.86
N PRO A 333 14.12 -18.90 -15.96
CA PRO A 333 12.74 -19.13 -16.33
C PRO A 333 12.25 -18.07 -17.32
N GLN A 334 11.41 -18.48 -18.27
CA GLN A 334 10.84 -17.57 -19.27
C GLN A 334 9.99 -16.49 -18.61
N LEU A 335 10.34 -15.22 -18.87
CA LEU A 335 9.55 -14.07 -18.41
C LEU A 335 8.18 -14.04 -19.09
N ARG A 336 7.18 -13.68 -18.34
CA ARG A 336 5.84 -13.45 -18.87
C ARG A 336 5.84 -12.18 -19.72
N ARG A 337 5.37 -12.29 -20.96
CA ARG A 337 5.12 -11.10 -21.80
C ARG A 337 3.96 -10.30 -21.18
N ASN A 338 4.22 -9.03 -20.90
CA ASN A 338 3.20 -8.09 -20.38
C ASN A 338 2.32 -7.59 -21.51
#